data_ab26e1164c30b5018f9b5fed22d7232b
#
_entry.id   ab26e1164c30b5018f9b5fed22d7232b
#
_cell.length_a   1.000
_cell.length_b   1.000
_cell.length_c   1.000
_cell.angle_alpha   90.00
_cell.angle_beta   90.00
_cell.angle_gamma   90.00
#
_symmetry.space_group_name_H-M   'P 1'
#
loop_
_entity.id
_entity.type
_entity.pdbx_description
1 polymer ?
#
loop_
_entity_poly.entity_id
_entity_poly.type
_entity_poly.pdbx_seq_one_letter_code
_entity_poly.pdbx_strand_id
1 'polypeptide(L)'
;MFSRRYHIGRLYHEVYLCRRWEGNSDAALSQDRINKNNTYKDHLRTLEILARQQLNRSREQVPSPAEVEDFFQNEKKNWSDAAARYEALSGVQTKVLAEGQKLSTVNSQLSTLSAQWNPARMVSTGANISKQAIEKRPCFLCDSNRPAEQHALPVLGQYQLLINPFPILPKHFTIPTREHTPQTIKGHFQDLFKIARQMPDYMVFYNGPLCGASCPDHMHLQAGSRGIAPLERDWKSVYEPKLKPFAEGISILTDYACQVLVIRTENIAEAQKRFDYIYNLLPLHEGETEPRMNIVCWKDGEEVVTLVFPRAKHRPDCYFAQGDEQLLISPGALDMCGLLITPREQDFRKLTPEMAIDILREVSLTPTLSQGEGAKAF
;
A
#
# COMPACT_ATOMS: atom_id res chain seq x y z
N MET A 1 0.63 11.21 24.45
CA MET A 1 -0.30 10.29 23.76
C MET A 1 -1.35 9.66 24.70
N PHE A 2 -1.02 9.30 25.94
CA PHE A 2 -1.99 8.81 26.94
C PHE A 2 -3.12 9.82 27.30
N SER A 3 -2.86 11.11 27.26
CA SER A 3 -3.82 12.17 27.60
C SER A 3 -5.01 12.27 26.61
N ARG A 4 -4.83 12.04 25.31
CA ARG A 4 -5.91 12.16 24.31
C ARG A 4 -6.91 10.99 24.35
N ARG A 5 -6.43 9.75 24.60
CA ARG A 5 -7.34 8.59 24.75
C ARG A 5 -8.18 8.68 26.03
N TYR A 6 -7.63 9.22 27.10
CA TYR A 6 -8.34 9.45 28.36
C TYR A 6 -9.47 10.47 28.19
N HIS A 7 -9.28 11.50 27.36
CA HIS A 7 -10.31 12.52 27.10
C HIS A 7 -11.49 11.97 26.29
N ILE A 8 -11.25 11.17 25.26
CA ILE A 8 -12.31 10.58 24.44
C ILE A 8 -13.11 9.55 25.22
N GLY A 9 -12.46 8.67 25.99
CA GLY A 9 -13.13 7.70 26.85
C GLY A 9 -13.98 8.36 27.96
N ARG A 10 -13.53 9.47 28.51
CA ARG A 10 -14.24 10.25 29.52
C ARG A 10 -15.48 10.95 28.93
N LEU A 11 -15.39 11.52 27.72
CA LEU A 11 -16.51 12.10 27.00
C LEU A 11 -17.61 11.06 26.68
N TYR A 12 -17.25 9.84 26.24
CA TYR A 12 -18.20 8.76 26.01
C TYR A 12 -18.84 8.27 27.32
N HIS A 13 -18.11 8.21 28.41
CA HIS A 13 -18.61 7.81 29.71
C HIS A 13 -19.58 8.85 30.28
N GLU A 14 -19.29 10.13 30.12
CA GLU A 14 -20.17 11.23 30.53
C GLU A 14 -21.48 11.25 29.71
N VAL A 15 -21.41 11.06 28.38
CA VAL A 15 -22.60 10.93 27.53
C VAL A 15 -23.44 9.70 27.90
N TYR A 16 -22.81 8.57 28.22
CA TYR A 16 -23.52 7.34 28.64
C TYR A 16 -24.22 7.50 30.00
N LEU A 17 -23.56 8.11 30.95
CA LEU A 17 -24.16 8.40 32.29
C LEU A 17 -25.30 9.35 32.20
N CYS A 18 -25.24 10.35 31.28
CA CYS A 18 -26.31 11.32 31.06
C CYS A 18 -27.57 10.68 30.46
N ARG A 19 -27.44 9.75 29.48
CA ARG A 19 -28.59 9.00 28.92
C ARG A 19 -29.29 8.09 29.94
N ARG A 20 -28.55 7.58 30.92
CA ARG A 20 -29.12 6.71 31.98
C ARG A 20 -29.96 7.48 33.01
N TRP A 21 -29.78 8.80 33.08
CA TRP A 21 -30.51 9.67 34.02
C TRP A 21 -31.86 10.14 33.46
N GLU A 22 -32.05 10.16 32.13
CA GLU A 22 -33.34 10.56 31.49
C GLU A 22 -34.49 9.55 31.70
N GLY A 23 -34.22 8.38 32.29
CA GLY A 23 -35.18 7.28 32.45
C GLY A 23 -36.07 7.32 33.70
N ASN A 24 -35.88 8.25 34.63
CA ASN A 24 -36.63 8.28 35.89
C ASN A 24 -36.94 9.70 36.35
N SER A 25 -38.09 10.29 35.98
CA SER A 25 -38.89 11.17 36.85
C SER A 25 -40.11 11.75 36.16
N ASP A 26 -41.29 11.22 36.48
CA ASP A 26 -42.54 11.94 36.42
C ASP A 26 -42.67 12.78 37.71
N ALA A 27 -42.31 14.06 37.67
CA ALA A 27 -42.62 15.06 38.67
C ALA A 27 -42.62 16.44 38.02
N ALA A 28 -43.70 17.23 38.29
CA ALA A 28 -43.88 18.58 37.78
C ALA A 28 -42.65 19.47 38.02
N LEU A 29 -41.95 19.82 36.93
CA LEU A 29 -40.73 20.62 36.98
C LEU A 29 -41.08 22.11 37.05
N SER A 30 -40.44 22.84 37.99
CA SER A 30 -40.51 24.32 38.00
C SER A 30 -39.79 24.88 36.75
N GLN A 31 -40.16 26.14 36.33
CA GLN A 31 -39.61 26.81 35.14
C GLN A 31 -38.07 26.83 35.18
N ASP A 32 -37.44 26.94 36.34
CA ASP A 32 -35.99 26.88 36.54
C ASP A 32 -35.37 25.50 36.21
N ARG A 33 -36.08 24.42 36.47
CA ARG A 33 -35.66 23.07 36.11
C ARG A 33 -35.77 22.84 34.62
N ILE A 34 -36.81 23.38 33.96
CA ILE A 34 -36.99 23.32 32.50
C ILE A 34 -35.86 24.06 31.80
N ASN A 35 -35.49 25.25 32.27
CA ASN A 35 -34.41 26.05 31.71
C ASN A 35 -33.04 25.33 31.90
N LYS A 36 -32.76 24.77 33.08
CA LYS A 36 -31.55 23.97 33.33
C LYS A 36 -31.51 22.70 32.46
N ASN A 37 -32.64 22.07 32.22
CA ASN A 37 -32.73 20.89 31.38
C ASN A 37 -32.52 21.23 29.89
N ASN A 38 -33.00 22.37 29.43
CA ASN A 38 -32.75 22.86 28.06
C ASN A 38 -31.28 23.23 27.87
N THR A 39 -30.65 23.94 28.79
CA THR A 39 -29.22 24.28 28.78
C THR A 39 -28.36 23.01 28.77
N TYR A 40 -28.79 21.99 29.51
CA TYR A 40 -28.09 20.69 29.55
C TYR A 40 -28.22 19.91 28.25
N LYS A 41 -29.43 19.90 27.63
CA LYS A 41 -29.65 19.29 26.29
C LYS A 41 -28.82 19.97 25.20
N ASP A 42 -28.72 21.30 25.24
CA ASP A 42 -27.88 22.06 24.32
C ASP A 42 -26.39 21.77 24.52
N HIS A 43 -25.98 21.60 25.77
CA HIS A 43 -24.60 21.20 26.08
C HIS A 43 -24.27 19.78 25.56
N LEU A 44 -25.17 18.81 25.77
CA LEU A 44 -25.00 17.46 25.22
C LEU A 44 -24.95 17.45 23.68
N ARG A 45 -25.82 18.23 23.02
CA ARG A 45 -25.82 18.37 21.57
C ARG A 45 -24.52 18.98 21.06
N THR A 46 -23.96 19.95 21.77
CA THR A 46 -22.68 20.55 21.47
C THR A 46 -21.54 19.53 21.62
N LEU A 47 -21.55 18.73 22.70
CA LEU A 47 -20.56 17.66 22.90
C LEU A 47 -20.64 16.55 21.84
N GLU A 48 -21.86 16.18 21.42
CA GLU A 48 -22.05 15.24 20.31
C GLU A 48 -21.52 15.78 18.98
N ILE A 49 -21.77 17.06 18.69
CA ILE A 49 -21.23 17.73 17.49
C ILE A 49 -19.71 17.77 17.53
N LEU A 50 -19.10 18.15 18.65
CA LEU A 50 -17.65 18.18 18.84
C LEU A 50 -17.05 16.78 18.71
N ALA A 51 -17.67 15.77 19.33
CA ALA A 51 -17.25 14.38 19.21
C ALA A 51 -17.31 13.88 17.77
N ARG A 52 -18.39 14.20 17.03
CA ARG A 52 -18.52 13.88 15.60
C ARG A 52 -17.47 14.63 14.76
N GLN A 53 -17.21 15.90 15.04
CA GLN A 53 -16.19 16.68 14.33
C GLN A 53 -14.79 16.11 14.59
N GLN A 54 -14.51 15.70 15.82
CA GLN A 54 -13.24 15.11 16.19
C GLN A 54 -13.08 13.71 15.58
N LEU A 55 -14.14 12.92 15.53
CA LEU A 55 -14.17 11.62 14.83
C LEU A 55 -13.97 11.80 13.31
N ASN A 56 -14.62 12.80 12.71
CA ASN A 56 -14.42 13.11 11.28
C ASN A 56 -13.01 13.61 11.00
N ARG A 57 -12.43 14.45 11.85
CA ARG A 57 -11.02 14.87 11.72
C ARG A 57 -10.07 13.68 11.82
N SER A 58 -10.30 12.74 12.74
CA SER A 58 -9.47 11.53 12.85
C SER A 58 -9.62 10.60 11.66
N ARG A 59 -10.78 10.62 10.97
CA ARG A 59 -11.03 9.85 9.73
C ARG A 59 -10.30 10.40 8.51
N GLU A 60 -9.86 11.66 8.54
CA GLU A 60 -9.14 12.31 7.44
C GLU A 60 -7.66 12.48 7.72
N GLN A 61 -7.20 12.12 8.92
CA GLN A 61 -5.84 12.39 9.34
C GLN A 61 -4.89 11.26 8.90
N VAL A 62 -3.89 11.63 8.12
CA VAL A 62 -2.66 10.86 7.92
C VAL A 62 -1.62 11.40 8.92
N PRO A 63 -0.85 10.55 9.61
CA PRO A 63 0.18 10.99 10.53
C PRO A 63 1.21 11.88 9.83
N SER A 64 1.68 12.91 10.53
CA SER A 64 2.77 13.77 10.05
C SER A 64 4.08 12.99 9.91
N PRO A 65 5.04 13.46 9.09
CA PRO A 65 6.35 12.81 8.96
C PRO A 65 7.06 12.61 10.31
N ALA A 66 6.94 13.57 11.23
CA ALA A 66 7.53 13.47 12.57
C ALA A 66 6.84 12.37 13.41
N GLU A 67 5.52 12.26 13.36
CA GLU A 67 4.79 11.20 14.06
C GLU A 67 5.13 9.81 13.51
N VAL A 68 5.33 9.69 12.21
CA VAL A 68 5.75 8.42 11.56
C VAL A 68 7.18 8.06 11.98
N GLU A 69 8.08 9.04 12.03
CA GLU A 69 9.47 8.84 12.47
C GLU A 69 9.53 8.40 13.94
N ASP A 70 8.86 9.13 14.83
CA ASP A 70 8.80 8.80 16.25
C ASP A 70 8.19 7.40 16.47
N PHE A 71 7.14 7.08 15.73
CA PHE A 71 6.52 5.76 15.76
C PHE A 71 7.53 4.68 15.35
N PHE A 72 8.22 4.87 14.22
CA PHE A 72 9.20 3.91 13.72
C PHE A 72 10.33 3.65 14.72
N GLN A 73 10.90 4.71 15.33
CA GLN A 73 11.95 4.59 16.30
C GLN A 73 11.46 3.91 17.61
N ASN A 74 10.24 4.22 18.05
CA ASN A 74 9.64 3.59 19.23
C ASN A 74 9.37 2.11 19.00
N GLU A 75 8.88 1.71 17.83
CA GLU A 75 8.67 0.30 17.47
C GLU A 75 9.99 -0.48 17.49
N LYS A 76 11.05 0.05 16.88
CA LYS A 76 12.38 -0.58 16.93
C LYS A 76 12.92 -0.71 18.37
N LYS A 77 12.63 0.26 19.24
CA LYS A 77 13.04 0.21 20.65
C LYS A 77 12.28 -0.84 21.46
N ASN A 78 11.00 -1.01 21.16
CA ASN A 78 10.08 -1.83 21.95
C ASN A 78 9.92 -3.26 21.41
N TRP A 79 10.30 -3.51 20.16
CA TRP A 79 10.18 -4.81 19.50
C TRP A 79 11.54 -5.28 18.97
N SER A 80 12.23 -6.07 19.81
CA SER A 80 13.61 -6.54 19.55
C SER A 80 13.75 -7.33 18.23
N ASP A 81 12.76 -8.19 17.92
CA ASP A 81 12.78 -8.98 16.69
C ASP A 81 12.70 -8.09 15.42
N ALA A 82 11.88 -7.06 15.45
CA ALA A 82 11.81 -6.09 14.37
C ALA A 82 13.12 -5.30 14.27
N ALA A 83 13.66 -4.83 15.41
CA ALA A 83 14.92 -4.11 15.44
C ALA A 83 16.04 -4.93 14.79
N ALA A 84 16.20 -6.20 15.18
CA ALA A 84 17.21 -7.10 14.62
C ALA A 84 17.07 -7.29 13.10
N ARG A 85 15.83 -7.38 12.60
CA ARG A 85 15.58 -7.51 11.14
C ARG A 85 15.87 -6.22 10.37
N TYR A 86 15.62 -5.05 10.93
CA TYR A 86 16.01 -3.78 10.34
C TYR A 86 17.52 -3.54 10.39
N GLU A 87 18.20 -4.03 11.41
CA GLU A 87 19.66 -4.05 11.48
C GLU A 87 20.24 -4.99 10.41
N ALA A 88 19.71 -6.21 10.31
CA ALA A 88 20.10 -7.18 9.29
C ALA A 88 19.90 -6.66 7.85
N LEU A 89 18.92 -5.78 7.62
CA LEU A 89 18.68 -5.15 6.33
C LEU A 89 19.88 -4.30 5.87
N SER A 90 20.65 -3.72 6.79
CA SER A 90 21.85 -2.95 6.44
C SER A 90 22.96 -3.81 5.81
N GLY A 91 22.96 -5.12 6.09
CA GLY A 91 23.87 -6.11 5.52
C GLY A 91 23.35 -6.83 4.27
N VAL A 92 22.15 -6.48 3.80
CA VAL A 92 21.56 -7.08 2.60
C VAL A 92 22.35 -6.68 1.36
N GLN A 93 22.71 -7.67 0.55
CA GLN A 93 23.45 -7.41 -0.69
C GLN A 93 22.49 -6.92 -1.78
N THR A 94 22.93 -5.87 -2.48
CA THR A 94 22.26 -5.36 -3.67
C THR A 94 23.24 -5.34 -4.83
N LYS A 95 22.75 -5.60 -6.04
CA LYS A 95 23.53 -5.42 -7.27
C LYS A 95 22.68 -4.69 -8.29
N VAL A 96 23.32 -3.80 -9.03
CA VAL A 96 22.74 -3.20 -10.23
C VAL A 96 22.78 -4.25 -11.33
N LEU A 97 21.61 -4.52 -11.93
CA LEU A 97 21.47 -5.45 -13.06
C LEU A 97 21.60 -4.70 -14.40
N ALA A 98 20.98 -3.50 -14.49
CA ALA A 98 21.06 -2.64 -15.66
C ALA A 98 20.99 -1.17 -15.24
N GLU A 99 21.90 -0.35 -15.77
CA GLU A 99 21.88 1.10 -15.62
C GLU A 99 21.65 1.73 -16.98
N GLY A 100 20.41 2.06 -17.32
CA GLY A 100 20.10 2.92 -18.46
C GLY A 100 20.77 2.60 -19.81
N GLN A 101 21.49 1.49 -19.92
CA GLN A 101 22.24 1.10 -21.11
C GLN A 101 21.39 0.25 -22.05
N LYS A 102 21.62 0.43 -23.36
CA LYS A 102 21.07 -0.47 -24.37
C LYS A 102 21.61 -1.88 -24.13
N LEU A 103 20.79 -2.79 -23.64
CA LEU A 103 21.07 -4.21 -23.75
C LEU A 103 21.03 -4.58 -25.22
N SER A 104 22.16 -5.05 -25.73
CA SER A 104 22.43 -5.24 -27.17
C SER A 104 21.56 -6.30 -27.86
N THR A 105 20.75 -7.03 -27.13
CA THR A 105 20.00 -8.20 -27.62
C THR A 105 18.49 -8.09 -27.52
N VAL A 106 17.95 -7.09 -26.82
CA VAL A 106 16.49 -6.90 -26.67
C VAL A 106 16.15 -5.45 -27.00
N ASN A 107 15.28 -5.21 -27.97
CA ASN A 107 14.82 -3.92 -28.43
C ASN A 107 14.93 -2.79 -27.40
N SER A 108 16.02 -2.04 -27.45
CA SER A 108 16.31 -0.70 -26.91
C SER A 108 15.57 -0.19 -25.65
N GLN A 109 15.20 -1.02 -24.70
CA GLN A 109 14.53 -0.57 -23.48
C GLN A 109 15.58 -0.27 -22.39
N LEU A 110 15.69 1.02 -22.07
CA LEU A 110 16.50 1.53 -20.97
C LEU A 110 15.74 1.32 -19.65
N SER A 111 16.01 0.21 -18.98
CA SER A 111 15.47 -0.02 -17.62
C SER A 111 16.61 0.02 -16.62
N THR A 112 16.52 0.84 -15.59
CA THR A 112 17.35 0.65 -14.41
C THR A 112 16.73 -0.44 -13.57
N LEU A 113 17.47 -1.54 -13.38
CA LEU A 113 17.04 -2.68 -12.57
C LEU A 113 18.11 -3.00 -11.53
N SER A 114 17.66 -3.38 -10.36
CA SER A 114 18.50 -3.84 -9.26
C SER A 114 17.96 -5.12 -8.67
N ALA A 115 18.82 -5.94 -8.11
CA ALA A 115 18.44 -7.10 -7.33
C ALA A 115 18.86 -6.93 -5.88
N GLN A 116 18.06 -7.45 -4.95
CA GLN A 116 18.36 -7.50 -3.53
C GLN A 116 18.29 -8.96 -3.06
N TRP A 117 19.36 -9.44 -2.44
CA TRP A 117 19.32 -10.71 -1.72
C TRP A 117 18.85 -10.46 -0.29
N ASN A 118 17.63 -10.89 0.01
CA ASN A 118 16.99 -10.67 1.30
C ASN A 118 16.40 -11.98 1.85
N PRO A 119 17.15 -12.75 2.65
CA PRO A 119 16.69 -14.03 3.20
C PRO A 119 15.43 -13.93 4.05
N ALA A 120 15.21 -12.79 4.71
CA ALA A 120 14.01 -12.56 5.53
C ALA A 120 12.70 -12.61 4.69
N ARG A 121 12.80 -12.44 3.38
CA ARG A 121 11.65 -12.51 2.47
C ARG A 121 11.22 -13.92 2.07
N MET A 122 11.93 -14.96 2.51
CA MET A 122 11.58 -16.35 2.23
C MET A 122 10.12 -16.67 2.58
N VAL A 123 9.66 -16.21 3.75
CA VAL A 123 8.30 -16.46 4.24
C VAL A 123 7.25 -15.85 3.32
N SER A 124 7.44 -14.60 2.90
CA SER A 124 6.45 -13.90 2.05
C SER A 124 6.54 -14.29 0.58
N THR A 125 7.73 -14.52 0.03
CA THR A 125 7.91 -14.98 -1.36
C THR A 125 7.36 -16.40 -1.55
N GLY A 126 7.55 -17.27 -0.55
CA GLY A 126 7.04 -18.64 -0.53
C GLY A 126 5.61 -18.78 0.01
N ALA A 127 4.90 -17.68 0.31
CA ALA A 127 3.57 -17.74 0.91
C ALA A 127 2.60 -18.59 0.08
N ASN A 128 1.94 -19.53 0.75
CA ASN A 128 0.83 -20.28 0.16
C ASN A 128 -0.45 -19.47 0.34
N ILE A 129 -0.94 -18.90 -0.75
CA ILE A 129 -2.16 -18.08 -0.78
C ILE A 129 -3.37 -18.83 -1.35
N SER A 130 -3.33 -20.18 -1.38
CA SER A 130 -4.50 -20.97 -1.74
C SER A 130 -5.63 -20.75 -0.73
N LYS A 131 -6.88 -20.81 -1.19
CA LYS A 131 -8.06 -20.64 -0.34
C LYS A 131 -8.00 -21.53 0.90
N GLN A 132 -7.61 -22.80 0.73
CA GLN A 132 -7.47 -23.77 1.83
C GLN A 132 -6.38 -23.39 2.84
N ALA A 133 -5.26 -22.80 2.38
CA ALA A 133 -4.19 -22.36 3.27
C ALA A 133 -4.60 -21.11 4.06
N ILE A 134 -5.32 -20.19 3.43
CA ILE A 134 -5.84 -18.97 4.05
C ILE A 134 -6.87 -19.33 5.14
N GLU A 135 -7.83 -20.20 4.85
CA GLU A 135 -8.89 -20.60 5.79
C GLU A 135 -8.33 -21.31 7.05
N LYS A 136 -7.15 -21.94 6.95
CA LYS A 136 -6.54 -22.68 8.06
C LYS A 136 -5.63 -21.84 8.97
N ARG A 137 -5.25 -20.63 8.57
CA ARG A 137 -4.36 -19.78 9.35
C ARG A 137 -5.10 -18.60 9.99
N PRO A 138 -4.71 -18.18 11.20
CA PRO A 138 -5.13 -16.86 11.70
C PRO A 138 -4.55 -15.76 10.80
N CYS A 139 -5.35 -14.71 10.56
CA CYS A 139 -4.86 -13.56 9.82
C CYS A 139 -3.87 -12.77 10.67
N PHE A 140 -2.62 -12.68 10.23
CA PHE A 140 -1.55 -11.99 10.96
C PHE A 140 -1.64 -10.46 10.91
N LEU A 141 -2.57 -9.88 10.14
CA LEU A 141 -2.83 -8.44 10.12
C LEU A 141 -3.94 -8.01 11.10
N CYS A 142 -4.78 -8.95 11.55
CA CYS A 142 -5.79 -8.66 12.57
C CYS A 142 -5.15 -8.37 13.94
N ASP A 143 -5.67 -7.37 14.65
CA ASP A 143 -5.16 -6.94 15.97
C ASP A 143 -5.01 -8.08 16.96
N SER A 144 -5.97 -9.03 16.96
CA SER A 144 -5.99 -10.18 17.88
C SER A 144 -4.88 -11.20 17.65
N ASN A 145 -4.24 -11.17 16.47
CA ASN A 145 -3.25 -12.19 16.08
C ASN A 145 -1.84 -11.60 15.91
N ARG A 146 -1.69 -10.29 16.09
CA ARG A 146 -0.39 -9.62 16.02
C ARG A 146 0.40 -9.82 17.32
N PRO A 147 1.76 -9.81 17.26
CA PRO A 147 2.58 -9.73 18.44
C PRO A 147 2.19 -8.54 19.31
N ALA A 148 2.23 -8.70 20.64
CA ALA A 148 1.87 -7.64 21.59
C ALA A 148 2.79 -6.40 21.45
N GLU A 149 4.01 -6.62 21.01
CA GLU A 149 5.04 -5.60 20.78
C GLU A 149 4.79 -4.78 19.50
N GLN A 150 4.01 -5.29 18.55
CA GLN A 150 3.67 -4.58 17.31
C GLN A 150 2.53 -3.59 17.55
N HIS A 151 2.88 -2.36 17.86
CA HIS A 151 1.89 -1.29 18.02
C HIS A 151 1.41 -0.77 16.67
N ALA A 152 0.37 0.06 16.73
CA ALA A 152 -0.26 0.64 15.55
C ALA A 152 -0.42 2.16 15.68
N LEU A 153 -0.14 2.89 14.60
CA LEU A 153 -0.45 4.31 14.47
C LEU A 153 -1.68 4.47 13.56
N PRO A 154 -2.77 5.12 14.00
CA PRO A 154 -3.97 5.30 13.19
C PRO A 154 -3.71 6.11 11.91
N VAL A 155 -4.30 5.67 10.78
CA VAL A 155 -4.27 6.36 9.49
C VAL A 155 -5.68 6.43 8.93
N LEU A 156 -6.15 7.60 8.50
CA LEU A 156 -7.47 7.85 7.91
C LEU A 156 -8.65 7.21 8.70
N GLY A 157 -8.46 6.96 9.99
CA GLY A 157 -9.45 6.35 10.88
C GLY A 157 -9.73 4.87 10.65
N GLN A 158 -9.67 4.39 9.42
CA GLN A 158 -9.95 3.00 9.06
C GLN A 158 -8.71 2.11 8.87
N TYR A 159 -7.52 2.68 8.82
CA TYR A 159 -6.27 1.94 8.68
C TYR A 159 -5.39 2.06 9.92
N GLN A 160 -4.37 1.23 9.96
CA GLN A 160 -3.34 1.20 10.97
C GLN A 160 -1.97 1.13 10.31
N LEU A 161 -1.09 2.09 10.60
CA LEU A 161 0.32 2.00 10.19
C LEU A 161 1.03 1.03 11.14
N LEU A 162 1.60 -0.01 10.62
CA LEU A 162 2.38 -1.02 11.32
C LEU A 162 3.80 -1.04 10.76
N ILE A 163 4.81 -1.20 11.60
CA ILE A 163 6.15 -1.53 11.11
C ILE A 163 6.10 -2.91 10.42
N ASN A 164 6.68 -3.03 9.22
CA ASN A 164 6.75 -4.32 8.54
C ASN A 164 7.86 -5.17 9.16
N PRO A 165 7.56 -6.37 9.69
CA PRO A 165 8.57 -7.20 10.36
C PRO A 165 9.55 -7.90 9.40
N PHE A 166 9.32 -7.84 8.08
CA PHE A 166 10.19 -8.40 7.05
C PHE A 166 10.56 -7.30 6.04
N PRO A 167 11.39 -6.31 6.46
CA PRO A 167 11.60 -5.12 5.66
C PRO A 167 12.38 -5.42 4.37
N ILE A 168 12.05 -4.63 3.33
CA ILE A 168 12.81 -4.52 2.07
C ILE A 168 13.48 -3.14 2.01
N LEU A 169 12.84 -2.15 2.61
CA LEU A 169 13.23 -0.75 2.58
C LEU A 169 13.67 -0.30 3.97
N PRO A 170 14.56 0.71 4.10
CA PRO A 170 15.05 1.21 5.38
C PRO A 170 13.95 1.56 6.39
N LYS A 171 12.84 2.12 5.89
CA LYS A 171 11.57 2.21 6.62
C LYS A 171 10.52 1.55 5.77
N HIS A 172 9.87 0.54 6.30
CA HIS A 172 8.88 -0.25 5.59
C HIS A 172 7.68 -0.49 6.49
N PHE A 173 6.50 -0.10 6.03
CA PHE A 173 5.26 -0.18 6.77
C PHE A 173 4.24 -1.03 6.01
N THR A 174 3.38 -1.70 6.78
CA THR A 174 2.14 -2.30 6.30
C THR A 174 0.98 -1.49 6.85
N ILE A 175 -0.02 -1.20 6.03
CA ILE A 175 -1.14 -0.32 6.37
C ILE A 175 -2.46 -1.10 6.16
N PRO A 176 -2.78 -2.06 7.04
CA PRO A 176 -4.03 -2.80 6.94
C PRO A 176 -5.23 -1.97 7.36
N THR A 177 -6.40 -2.31 6.82
CA THR A 177 -7.68 -1.89 7.38
C THR A 177 -7.85 -2.45 8.81
N ARG A 178 -8.61 -1.75 9.67
CA ARG A 178 -8.95 -2.27 11.01
C ARG A 178 -9.85 -3.48 10.92
N GLU A 179 -10.77 -3.44 9.97
CA GLU A 179 -11.68 -4.54 9.69
C GLU A 179 -11.04 -5.55 8.76
N HIS A 180 -11.29 -6.83 9.01
CA HIS A 180 -10.85 -7.91 8.14
C HIS A 180 -11.72 -7.96 6.89
N THR A 181 -11.25 -7.33 5.82
CA THR A 181 -11.93 -7.31 4.52
C THR A 181 -10.98 -7.83 3.44
N PRO A 182 -11.47 -8.49 2.39
CA PRO A 182 -10.62 -9.01 1.32
C PRO A 182 -9.74 -7.94 0.67
N GLN A 183 -8.56 -8.33 0.21
CA GLN A 183 -7.65 -7.44 -0.54
C GLN A 183 -8.30 -6.98 -1.83
N THR A 184 -8.59 -5.69 -1.94
CA THR A 184 -9.11 -5.04 -3.14
C THR A 184 -8.78 -3.55 -3.13
N ILE A 185 -8.37 -3.01 -4.26
CA ILE A 185 -8.12 -1.57 -4.38
C ILE A 185 -9.39 -0.77 -4.67
N LYS A 186 -10.43 -1.43 -5.16
CA LYS A 186 -11.71 -0.78 -5.42
C LYS A 186 -12.30 -0.21 -4.13
N GLY A 187 -12.54 1.09 -4.09
CA GLY A 187 -12.98 1.81 -2.90
C GLY A 187 -11.86 2.29 -1.98
N HIS A 188 -10.61 1.89 -2.21
CA HIS A 188 -9.44 2.26 -1.41
C HIS A 188 -8.39 3.11 -2.15
N PHE A 189 -8.59 3.33 -3.46
CA PHE A 189 -7.63 4.07 -4.27
C PHE A 189 -7.46 5.53 -3.81
N GLN A 190 -8.54 6.20 -3.43
CA GLN A 190 -8.44 7.56 -2.89
C GLN A 190 -7.63 7.63 -1.61
N ASP A 191 -7.69 6.60 -0.79
CA ASP A 191 -6.94 6.55 0.46
C ASP A 191 -5.45 6.32 0.19
N LEU A 192 -5.11 5.43 -0.75
CA LEU A 192 -3.74 5.27 -1.25
C LEU A 192 -3.18 6.62 -1.75
N PHE A 193 -3.94 7.37 -2.55
CA PHE A 193 -3.56 8.69 -3.05
C PHE A 193 -3.37 9.72 -1.92
N LYS A 194 -4.31 9.78 -0.95
CA LYS A 194 -4.25 10.67 0.20
C LYS A 194 -3.02 10.39 1.06
N ILE A 195 -2.74 9.12 1.32
CA ILE A 195 -1.59 8.71 2.12
C ILE A 195 -0.29 9.12 1.40
N ALA A 196 -0.16 8.83 0.10
CA ALA A 196 1.01 9.23 -0.69
C ALA A 196 1.22 10.74 -0.72
N ARG A 197 0.13 11.53 -0.84
CA ARG A 197 0.20 13.00 -0.82
C ARG A 197 0.66 13.56 0.52
N GLN A 198 0.27 12.95 1.63
CA GLN A 198 0.55 13.43 2.99
C GLN A 198 1.79 12.79 3.63
N MET A 199 2.37 11.76 3.01
CA MET A 199 3.61 11.12 3.42
C MET A 199 4.70 11.30 2.33
N PRO A 200 5.21 12.52 2.10
CA PRO A 200 6.07 12.83 0.95
C PRO A 200 7.42 12.10 0.95
N ASP A 201 7.89 11.65 2.12
CA ASP A 201 9.14 10.90 2.28
C ASP A 201 9.01 9.41 1.92
N TYR A 202 7.80 8.98 1.60
CA TYR A 202 7.48 7.59 1.33
C TYR A 202 6.83 7.41 -0.04
N MET A 203 7.09 6.27 -0.67
CA MET A 203 6.21 5.72 -1.68
C MET A 203 5.18 4.82 -0.99
N VAL A 204 3.94 4.89 -1.45
CA VAL A 204 2.82 4.07 -0.98
C VAL A 204 2.43 3.13 -2.10
N PHE A 205 2.24 1.85 -1.79
CA PHE A 205 2.02 0.86 -2.83
C PHE A 205 0.99 -0.20 -2.44
N TYR A 206 0.44 -0.81 -3.47
CA TYR A 206 -0.57 -1.84 -3.39
C TYR A 206 -0.15 -3.08 -4.19
N ASN A 207 -0.31 -4.24 -3.57
CA ASN A 207 -0.19 -5.53 -4.23
C ASN A 207 -1.58 -6.15 -4.34
N GLY A 208 -2.05 -6.38 -5.56
CA GLY A 208 -3.31 -7.11 -5.77
C GLY A 208 -3.26 -8.55 -5.23
N PRO A 209 -4.40 -9.20 -5.00
CA PRO A 209 -4.49 -10.53 -4.37
C PRO A 209 -3.60 -11.59 -5.02
N LEU A 210 -3.50 -11.56 -6.35
CA LEU A 210 -2.65 -12.44 -7.17
C LEU A 210 -1.48 -11.68 -7.81
N CYS A 211 -0.97 -10.64 -7.14
CA CYS A 211 0.11 -9.78 -7.62
C CYS A 211 1.13 -9.48 -6.51
N GLY A 212 1.48 -10.49 -5.72
CA GLY A 212 2.49 -10.37 -4.66
C GLY A 212 1.95 -10.07 -3.26
N ALA A 213 0.62 -9.97 -3.05
CA ALA A 213 0.05 -9.91 -1.72
C ALA A 213 0.24 -11.23 -0.98
N SER A 214 0.86 -11.21 0.21
CA SER A 214 1.00 -12.39 1.08
C SER A 214 -0.20 -12.64 1.99
N CYS A 215 -1.10 -11.66 2.10
CA CYS A 215 -2.34 -11.69 2.88
C CYS A 215 -3.53 -11.21 2.03
N PRO A 216 -3.95 -11.98 1.01
CA PRO A 216 -5.02 -11.56 0.11
C PRO A 216 -6.42 -11.57 0.74
N ASP A 217 -6.54 -12.07 1.95
CA ASP A 217 -7.74 -12.11 2.76
C ASP A 217 -7.94 -10.86 3.63
N HIS A 218 -6.95 -9.96 3.72
CA HIS A 218 -7.03 -8.75 4.52
C HIS A 218 -6.50 -7.53 3.75
N MET A 219 -7.38 -6.57 3.49
CA MET A 219 -7.02 -5.34 2.76
C MET A 219 -5.89 -4.59 3.47
N HIS A 220 -4.83 -4.34 2.73
CA HIS A 220 -3.69 -3.58 3.21
C HIS A 220 -2.98 -2.84 2.08
N LEU A 221 -2.52 -1.67 2.38
CA LEU A 221 -1.52 -0.93 1.61
C LEU A 221 -0.15 -1.13 2.26
N GLN A 222 0.89 -0.67 1.60
CA GLN A 222 2.23 -0.62 2.16
C GLN A 222 2.84 0.75 1.90
N ALA A 223 3.81 1.15 2.72
CA ALA A 223 4.61 2.35 2.49
C ALA A 223 6.08 2.08 2.79
N GLY A 224 6.97 2.75 2.08
CA GLY A 224 8.38 2.61 2.34
C GLY A 224 9.22 3.78 1.85
N SER A 225 10.46 3.86 2.35
CA SER A 225 11.40 4.93 2.00
C SER A 225 11.55 5.09 0.50
N ARG A 226 11.56 6.33 0.03
CA ARG A 226 11.82 6.72 -1.36
C ARG A 226 13.31 6.61 -1.73
N GLY A 227 13.60 6.70 -3.02
CA GLY A 227 14.97 6.71 -3.56
C GLY A 227 15.65 5.36 -3.65
N ILE A 228 14.94 4.26 -3.36
CA ILE A 228 15.48 2.90 -3.37
C ILE A 228 15.02 2.11 -4.62
N ALA A 229 13.73 2.18 -4.95
CA ALA A 229 13.20 1.51 -6.14
C ALA A 229 13.67 2.24 -7.41
N PRO A 230 14.35 1.57 -8.35
CA PRO A 230 14.96 2.23 -9.50
C PRO A 230 14.02 3.10 -10.33
N LEU A 231 12.81 2.64 -10.61
CA LEU A 231 11.84 3.41 -11.39
C LEU A 231 11.41 4.71 -10.69
N GLU A 232 11.21 4.67 -9.37
CA GLU A 232 10.89 5.87 -8.58
C GLU A 232 12.10 6.79 -8.43
N ARG A 233 13.28 6.23 -8.12
CA ARG A 233 14.51 6.99 -7.94
C ARG A 233 14.88 7.79 -9.18
N ASP A 234 14.79 7.16 -10.35
CA ASP A 234 15.24 7.71 -11.61
C ASP A 234 14.08 8.37 -12.40
N TRP A 235 12.92 8.55 -11.77
CA TRP A 235 11.69 9.01 -12.40
C TRP A 235 11.89 10.28 -13.22
N LYS A 236 12.32 11.37 -12.61
CA LYS A 236 12.43 12.68 -13.28
C LYS A 236 13.45 12.71 -14.41
N SER A 237 14.58 12.05 -14.22
CA SER A 237 15.70 12.12 -15.14
C SER A 237 15.59 11.13 -16.30
N VAL A 238 14.94 9.98 -16.08
CA VAL A 238 14.96 8.88 -17.05
C VAL A 238 13.59 8.57 -17.62
N TYR A 239 12.54 8.51 -16.81
CA TYR A 239 11.27 7.93 -17.21
C TYR A 239 10.20 8.97 -17.56
N GLU A 240 10.06 10.02 -16.78
CA GLU A 240 9.08 11.08 -17.03
C GLU A 240 9.20 11.68 -18.45
N PRO A 241 10.42 11.96 -18.99
CA PRO A 241 10.55 12.49 -20.36
C PRO A 241 10.13 11.53 -21.46
N LYS A 242 9.93 10.23 -21.16
CA LYS A 242 9.58 9.17 -22.12
C LYS A 242 8.10 8.82 -22.10
N LEU A 243 7.31 9.51 -21.31
CA LEU A 243 5.88 9.29 -21.24
C LEU A 243 5.22 9.60 -22.58
N LYS A 244 4.33 8.72 -23.02
CA LYS A 244 3.50 8.90 -24.21
C LYS A 244 2.04 9.06 -23.78
N PRO A 245 1.23 9.86 -24.47
CA PRO A 245 -0.21 9.91 -24.23
C PRO A 245 -0.84 8.52 -24.43
N PHE A 246 -1.78 8.16 -23.54
CA PHE A 246 -2.56 6.92 -23.64
C PHE A 246 -4.06 7.21 -23.72
N ALA A 247 -4.59 7.97 -22.78
CA ALA A 247 -5.97 8.46 -22.73
C ALA A 247 -6.00 9.82 -22.06
N GLU A 248 -7.18 10.43 -21.91
CA GLU A 248 -7.32 11.75 -21.28
C GLU A 248 -6.71 11.76 -19.86
N GLY A 249 -5.60 12.49 -19.71
CA GLY A 249 -4.86 12.62 -18.44
C GLY A 249 -4.14 11.34 -17.97
N ILE A 250 -4.06 10.32 -18.81
CA ILE A 250 -3.32 9.08 -18.56
C ILE A 250 -2.19 8.99 -19.59
N SER A 251 -1.00 8.74 -19.11
CA SER A 251 0.17 8.46 -19.94
C SER A 251 0.57 6.99 -19.84
N ILE A 252 1.37 6.54 -20.81
CA ILE A 252 1.97 5.21 -20.79
C ILE A 252 3.49 5.31 -20.90
N LEU A 253 4.19 4.54 -20.09
CA LEU A 253 5.62 4.33 -20.21
C LEU A 253 5.84 2.97 -20.90
N THR A 254 6.38 3.02 -22.13
CA THR A 254 6.67 1.83 -22.95
C THR A 254 8.16 1.46 -22.93
N ASP A 255 9.02 2.42 -22.58
CA ASP A 255 10.47 2.26 -22.58
C ASP A 255 10.97 1.81 -21.19
N TYR A 256 10.34 0.77 -20.65
CA TYR A 256 10.66 0.09 -19.39
C TYR A 256 10.56 -1.42 -19.60
N ALA A 257 10.94 -2.22 -18.62
CA ALA A 257 10.87 -3.70 -18.71
C ALA A 257 9.45 -4.21 -18.99
N CYS A 258 8.44 -3.46 -18.58
CA CYS A 258 7.04 -3.73 -18.86
C CYS A 258 6.29 -2.40 -19.13
N GLN A 259 5.06 -2.48 -19.61
CA GLN A 259 4.23 -1.29 -19.81
C GLN A 259 3.66 -0.82 -18.47
N VAL A 260 3.67 0.50 -18.26
CA VAL A 260 3.20 1.15 -17.04
C VAL A 260 2.22 2.25 -17.41
N LEU A 261 1.01 2.21 -16.87
CA LEU A 261 0.06 3.30 -16.98
C LEU A 261 0.31 4.33 -15.88
N VAL A 262 0.30 5.60 -16.24
CA VAL A 262 0.75 6.68 -15.37
C VAL A 262 -0.34 7.74 -15.24
N ILE A 263 -0.71 8.05 -14.02
CA ILE A 263 -1.58 9.19 -13.67
C ILE A 263 -0.73 10.20 -12.91
N ARG A 264 -0.80 11.48 -13.33
CA ARG A 264 -0.18 12.61 -12.62
C ARG A 264 -1.23 13.68 -12.41
N THR A 265 -1.47 14.06 -11.18
CA THR A 265 -2.39 15.13 -10.80
C THR A 265 -2.28 15.46 -9.32
N GLU A 266 -2.62 16.67 -8.93
CA GLU A 266 -2.84 17.06 -7.53
C GLU A 266 -4.29 16.80 -7.08
N ASN A 267 -5.21 16.61 -8.05
CA ASN A 267 -6.64 16.50 -7.81
C ASN A 267 -7.07 15.04 -7.63
N ILE A 268 -7.54 14.71 -6.43
CA ILE A 268 -7.96 13.35 -6.08
C ILE A 268 -9.17 12.86 -6.89
N ALA A 269 -10.11 13.75 -7.25
CA ALA A 269 -11.27 13.34 -8.04
C ALA A 269 -10.89 12.99 -9.49
N GLU A 270 -9.95 13.73 -10.06
CA GLU A 270 -9.37 13.40 -11.36
C GLU A 270 -8.56 12.10 -11.30
N ALA A 271 -7.73 11.93 -10.24
CA ALA A 271 -6.99 10.69 -10.05
C ALA A 271 -7.94 9.49 -9.99
N GLN A 272 -9.03 9.59 -9.24
CA GLN A 272 -10.04 8.53 -9.16
C GLN A 272 -10.71 8.25 -10.51
N LYS A 273 -11.15 9.30 -11.24
CA LYS A 273 -11.76 9.13 -12.56
C LYS A 273 -10.83 8.40 -13.53
N ARG A 274 -9.55 8.79 -13.55
CA ARG A 274 -8.53 8.17 -14.41
C ARG A 274 -8.21 6.74 -13.97
N PHE A 275 -8.15 6.50 -12.67
CA PHE A 275 -7.97 5.16 -12.13
C PHE A 275 -9.15 4.25 -12.45
N ASP A 276 -10.39 4.71 -12.30
CA ASP A 276 -11.59 3.94 -12.64
C ASP A 276 -11.61 3.57 -14.13
N TYR A 277 -11.15 4.48 -15.01
CA TYR A 277 -10.97 4.18 -16.42
C TYR A 277 -9.97 3.04 -16.61
N ILE A 278 -8.77 3.10 -16.00
CA ILE A 278 -7.78 2.02 -16.08
C ILE A 278 -8.36 0.72 -15.51
N TYR A 279 -8.98 0.76 -14.34
CA TYR A 279 -9.54 -0.40 -13.66
C TYR A 279 -10.56 -1.14 -14.53
N ASN A 280 -11.43 -0.40 -15.24
CA ASN A 280 -12.46 -0.96 -16.10
C ASN A 280 -11.92 -1.46 -17.45
N LEU A 281 -10.72 -1.03 -17.86
CA LEU A 281 -10.04 -1.55 -19.05
C LEU A 281 -9.37 -2.90 -18.80
N LEU A 282 -8.96 -3.18 -17.57
CA LEU A 282 -8.22 -4.39 -17.24
C LEU A 282 -9.15 -5.61 -17.20
N PRO A 283 -8.70 -6.79 -17.68
CA PRO A 283 -9.51 -7.99 -17.63
C PRO A 283 -9.73 -8.46 -16.20
N LEU A 284 -10.96 -8.81 -15.88
CA LEU A 284 -11.32 -9.51 -14.65
C LEU A 284 -11.49 -11.00 -15.00
N HIS A 285 -10.63 -11.85 -14.42
CA HIS A 285 -10.70 -13.28 -14.64
C HIS A 285 -11.77 -13.93 -13.78
N GLU A 286 -12.29 -15.06 -14.25
CA GLU A 286 -13.30 -15.82 -13.51
C GLU A 286 -12.79 -16.23 -12.11
N GLY A 287 -13.61 -15.98 -11.09
CA GLY A 287 -13.27 -16.29 -9.68
C GLY A 287 -12.36 -15.25 -9.00
N GLU A 288 -11.92 -14.20 -9.70
CA GLU A 288 -11.15 -13.12 -9.10
C GLU A 288 -12.05 -11.95 -8.69
N THR A 289 -11.63 -11.24 -7.64
CA THR A 289 -12.41 -10.12 -7.05
C THR A 289 -12.10 -8.79 -7.70
N GLU A 290 -10.93 -8.68 -8.36
CA GLU A 290 -10.51 -7.48 -9.09
C GLU A 290 -9.52 -7.82 -10.20
N PRO A 291 -9.30 -6.92 -11.17
CA PRO A 291 -8.26 -7.05 -12.18
C PRO A 291 -6.87 -7.13 -11.53
N ARG A 292 -6.00 -7.92 -12.10
CA ARG A 292 -4.63 -8.09 -11.59
C ARG A 292 -3.79 -6.85 -11.84
N MET A 293 -3.27 -6.24 -10.76
CA MET A 293 -2.39 -5.08 -10.86
C MET A 293 -1.52 -4.89 -9.61
N ASN A 294 -0.43 -4.15 -9.80
CA ASN A 294 0.27 -3.46 -8.71
C ASN A 294 0.16 -1.96 -8.91
N ILE A 295 0.17 -1.20 -7.83
CA ILE A 295 0.11 0.26 -7.88
C ILE A 295 1.22 0.82 -6.99
N VAL A 296 1.88 1.89 -7.45
CA VAL A 296 2.83 2.65 -6.65
C VAL A 296 2.53 4.12 -6.79
N CYS A 297 2.47 4.84 -5.68
CA CYS A 297 2.21 6.27 -5.62
C CYS A 297 3.26 6.98 -4.78
N TRP A 298 3.61 8.20 -5.17
CA TRP A 298 4.41 9.12 -4.33
C TRP A 298 4.10 10.58 -4.67
N LYS A 299 4.35 11.46 -3.73
CA LYS A 299 4.23 12.91 -3.96
C LYS A 299 5.45 13.39 -4.75
N ASP A 300 5.22 14.16 -5.81
CA ASP A 300 6.25 14.80 -6.64
C ASP A 300 5.88 16.27 -6.91
N GLY A 301 6.51 17.19 -6.19
CA GLY A 301 6.07 18.59 -6.13
C GLY A 301 4.66 18.69 -5.54
N GLU A 302 3.73 19.30 -6.26
CA GLU A 302 2.31 19.37 -5.84
C GLU A 302 1.49 18.17 -6.34
N GLU A 303 1.98 17.47 -7.36
CA GLU A 303 1.28 16.30 -7.93
C GLU A 303 1.57 15.02 -7.12
N VAL A 304 0.69 14.05 -7.29
CA VAL A 304 0.95 12.65 -6.96
C VAL A 304 1.16 11.90 -8.26
N VAL A 305 2.30 11.24 -8.37
CA VAL A 305 2.59 10.28 -9.43
C VAL A 305 2.00 8.94 -9.01
N THR A 306 1.16 8.36 -9.86
CA THR A 306 0.59 7.02 -9.67
C THR A 306 0.99 6.15 -10.84
N LEU A 307 1.69 5.07 -10.57
CA LEU A 307 2.04 4.03 -11.53
C LEU A 307 1.11 2.84 -11.33
N VAL A 308 0.44 2.41 -12.39
CA VAL A 308 -0.35 1.18 -12.42
C VAL A 308 0.35 0.19 -13.33
N PHE A 309 0.70 -0.96 -12.79
CA PHE A 309 1.30 -2.10 -13.49
C PHE A 309 0.24 -3.17 -13.73
N PRO A 310 -0.34 -3.25 -14.94
CA PRO A 310 -1.25 -4.34 -15.30
C PRO A 310 -0.52 -5.69 -15.27
N ARG A 311 -1.16 -6.71 -14.69
CA ARG A 311 -0.55 -8.03 -14.50
C ARG A 311 -1.30 -9.12 -15.27
N ALA A 312 -0.56 -9.98 -15.95
CA ALA A 312 -1.08 -11.16 -16.63
C ALA A 312 -1.16 -12.38 -15.70
N LYS A 313 -0.12 -12.56 -14.87
CA LYS A 313 -0.05 -13.70 -13.95
C LYS A 313 0.64 -13.35 -12.63
N HIS A 314 0.40 -14.18 -11.62
CA HIS A 314 0.92 -13.98 -10.28
C HIS A 314 2.45 -14.16 -10.23
N ARG A 315 2.94 -15.27 -10.76
CA ARG A 315 4.34 -15.67 -10.69
C ARG A 315 4.84 -16.10 -12.06
N PRO A 316 6.13 -15.87 -12.37
CA PRO A 316 6.74 -16.33 -13.61
C PRO A 316 6.93 -17.85 -13.60
N ASP A 317 7.13 -18.44 -14.77
CA ASP A 317 7.29 -19.89 -14.89
C ASP A 317 8.55 -20.41 -14.19
N CYS A 318 9.62 -19.59 -14.15
CA CYS A 318 10.84 -19.91 -13.42
C CYS A 318 10.62 -20.12 -11.90
N TYR A 319 9.53 -19.59 -11.32
CA TYR A 319 9.18 -19.85 -9.92
C TYR A 319 8.83 -21.32 -9.67
N PHE A 320 8.18 -21.97 -10.65
CA PHE A 320 7.70 -23.33 -10.57
C PHE A 320 8.68 -24.35 -11.18
N ALA A 321 9.75 -23.90 -11.83
CA ALA A 321 10.78 -24.74 -12.39
C ALA A 321 11.47 -25.56 -11.29
N GLN A 322 12.25 -26.57 -11.68
CA GLN A 322 12.98 -27.44 -10.77
C GLN A 322 14.49 -27.32 -10.94
N GLY A 323 15.22 -27.69 -9.91
CA GLY A 323 16.67 -27.69 -9.94
C GLY A 323 17.26 -26.31 -10.26
N ASP A 324 18.25 -26.30 -11.13
CA ASP A 324 18.98 -25.07 -11.47
C ASP A 324 18.16 -24.08 -12.31
N GLU A 325 17.06 -24.47 -12.91
CA GLU A 325 16.19 -23.58 -13.67
C GLU A 325 15.29 -22.76 -12.77
N GLN A 326 15.10 -23.19 -11.52
CA GLN A 326 14.24 -22.48 -10.58
C GLN A 326 14.87 -21.15 -10.13
N LEU A 327 14.04 -20.09 -10.19
CA LEU A 327 14.26 -18.82 -9.51
C LEU A 327 13.06 -18.53 -8.59
N LEU A 328 13.32 -18.54 -7.28
CA LEU A 328 12.27 -18.28 -6.30
C LEU A 328 12.00 -16.77 -6.21
N ILE A 329 11.28 -16.23 -7.21
CA ILE A 329 10.92 -14.83 -7.30
C ILE A 329 9.41 -14.69 -7.54
N SER A 330 8.75 -13.86 -6.73
CA SER A 330 7.30 -13.64 -6.79
C SER A 330 7.05 -12.13 -6.85
N PRO A 331 7.02 -11.54 -8.06
CA PRO A 331 7.05 -10.10 -8.21
C PRO A 331 5.85 -9.39 -7.59
N GLY A 332 6.13 -8.41 -6.71
CA GLY A 332 5.21 -7.43 -6.17
C GLY A 332 5.52 -6.02 -6.68
N ALA A 333 4.92 -5.01 -6.09
CA ALA A 333 5.04 -3.61 -6.52
C ALA A 333 6.48 -3.10 -6.58
N LEU A 334 7.34 -3.49 -5.63
CA LEU A 334 8.76 -3.09 -5.62
C LEU A 334 9.55 -3.75 -6.74
N ASP A 335 9.26 -5.03 -7.02
CA ASP A 335 9.88 -5.75 -8.14
C ASP A 335 9.45 -5.11 -9.47
N MET A 336 8.17 -4.77 -9.61
CA MET A 336 7.64 -4.06 -10.78
C MET A 336 8.27 -2.67 -10.94
N CYS A 337 8.71 -2.02 -9.86
CA CYS A 337 9.50 -0.79 -9.86
C CYS A 337 11.01 -0.99 -10.07
N GLY A 338 11.43 -2.20 -10.42
CA GLY A 338 12.82 -2.51 -10.79
C GLY A 338 13.71 -2.97 -9.64
N LEU A 339 13.20 -3.15 -8.42
CA LEU A 339 13.93 -3.72 -7.30
C LEU A 339 13.50 -5.18 -7.10
N LEU A 340 14.15 -6.10 -7.79
CA LEU A 340 13.82 -7.52 -7.73
C LEU A 340 14.35 -8.15 -6.44
N ILE A 341 13.45 -8.80 -5.68
CA ILE A 341 13.76 -9.38 -4.38
C ILE A 341 13.94 -10.89 -4.50
N THR A 342 15.13 -11.37 -4.18
CA THR A 342 15.45 -12.80 -4.15
C THR A 342 15.72 -13.25 -2.72
N PRO A 343 14.98 -14.23 -2.18
CA PRO A 343 15.21 -14.72 -0.82
C PRO A 343 16.40 -15.68 -0.74
N ARG A 344 16.82 -16.34 -1.85
CA ARG A 344 17.94 -17.28 -1.89
C ARG A 344 19.16 -16.62 -2.52
N GLU A 345 20.33 -16.84 -1.93
CA GLU A 345 21.60 -16.31 -2.45
C GLU A 345 21.90 -16.82 -3.85
N GLN A 346 21.66 -18.11 -4.11
CA GLN A 346 21.87 -18.70 -5.43
C GLN A 346 21.07 -18.00 -6.53
N ASP A 347 19.83 -17.60 -6.25
CA ASP A 347 18.97 -16.87 -7.20
C ASP A 347 19.49 -15.46 -7.42
N PHE A 348 19.93 -14.78 -6.35
CA PHE A 348 20.57 -13.48 -6.45
C PHE A 348 21.82 -13.52 -7.33
N ARG A 349 22.71 -14.50 -7.13
CA ARG A 349 23.93 -14.66 -7.92
C ARG A 349 23.62 -14.93 -9.38
N LYS A 350 22.64 -15.80 -9.65
CA LYS A 350 22.26 -16.26 -10.98
C LYS A 350 21.51 -15.21 -11.81
N LEU A 351 20.73 -14.33 -11.16
CA LEU A 351 19.86 -13.38 -11.84
C LEU A 351 20.66 -12.42 -12.72
N THR A 352 20.40 -12.43 -14.04
CA THR A 352 20.99 -11.52 -15.03
C THR A 352 20.01 -10.40 -15.38
N PRO A 353 20.45 -9.33 -16.05
CA PRO A 353 19.57 -8.29 -16.57
C PRO A 353 18.47 -8.83 -17.49
N GLU A 354 18.82 -9.74 -18.40
CA GLU A 354 17.89 -10.33 -19.36
C GLU A 354 16.81 -11.14 -18.62
N MET A 355 17.22 -12.00 -17.69
CA MET A 355 16.29 -12.78 -16.86
C MET A 355 15.33 -11.87 -16.07
N ALA A 356 15.82 -10.77 -15.52
CA ALA A 356 15.00 -9.83 -14.79
C ALA A 356 13.95 -9.17 -15.70
N ILE A 357 14.34 -8.75 -16.91
CA ILE A 357 13.42 -8.19 -17.90
C ILE A 357 12.39 -9.22 -18.33
N ASP A 358 12.81 -10.44 -18.61
CA ASP A 358 11.89 -11.51 -19.04
C ASP A 358 10.89 -11.86 -17.94
N ILE A 359 11.31 -11.92 -16.67
CA ILE A 359 10.41 -12.11 -15.52
C ILE A 359 9.37 -11.01 -15.45
N LEU A 360 9.77 -9.73 -15.54
CA LEU A 360 8.85 -8.61 -15.46
C LEU A 360 7.88 -8.57 -16.65
N ARG A 361 8.35 -8.89 -17.84
CA ARG A 361 7.50 -9.00 -19.05
C ARG A 361 6.50 -10.13 -18.93
N GLU A 362 6.95 -11.29 -18.52
CA GLU A 362 6.14 -12.49 -18.42
C GLU A 362 4.95 -12.32 -17.45
N VAL A 363 5.17 -11.62 -16.33
CA VAL A 363 4.10 -11.38 -15.36
C VAL A 363 3.22 -10.19 -15.69
N SER A 364 3.61 -9.38 -16.67
CA SER A 364 2.90 -8.16 -17.07
C SER A 364 1.89 -8.42 -18.18
N LEU A 365 0.78 -7.71 -18.11
CA LEU A 365 -0.18 -7.63 -19.20
C LEU A 365 0.29 -6.52 -20.17
N THR A 366 0.40 -6.85 -21.45
CA THR A 366 0.74 -5.89 -22.49
C THR A 366 -0.56 -5.37 -23.11
N PRO A 367 -0.91 -4.08 -22.95
CA PRO A 367 -2.04 -3.50 -23.63
C PRO A 367 -1.83 -3.54 -25.14
N THR A 368 -2.76 -4.12 -25.87
CA THR A 368 -2.75 -4.06 -27.35
C THR A 368 -3.33 -2.72 -27.76
N LEU A 369 -2.48 -1.77 -28.13
CA LEU A 369 -2.93 -0.51 -28.75
C LEU A 369 -3.44 -0.84 -30.17
N SER A 370 -4.75 -1.06 -30.35
CA SER A 370 -5.35 -1.01 -31.67
C SER A 370 -5.38 0.44 -32.13
N GLN A 371 -4.58 0.76 -33.15
CA GLN A 371 -4.68 2.04 -33.84
C GLN A 371 -6.07 2.15 -34.47
N GLY A 372 -6.89 3.09 -34.01
CA GLY A 372 -7.97 3.65 -34.82
C GLY A 372 -9.40 3.30 -34.48
N GLU A 373 -9.75 2.93 -33.27
CA GLU A 373 -11.12 3.09 -32.72
C GLU A 373 -10.98 3.06 -31.22
N GLY A 374 -11.64 3.99 -30.50
CA GLY A 374 -11.44 4.22 -29.09
C GLY A 374 -11.23 2.95 -28.28
N ALA A 375 -10.05 2.85 -27.67
CA ALA A 375 -9.53 1.82 -26.78
C ALA A 375 -10.47 0.60 -26.60
N LYS A 376 -10.48 -0.31 -27.54
CA LYS A 376 -10.81 -1.70 -27.24
C LYS A 376 -9.51 -2.35 -26.83
N ALA A 377 -9.32 -2.25 -25.60
CA ALA A 377 -8.95 -3.13 -24.52
C ALA A 377 -7.92 -4.22 -24.80
N PHE A 378 -7.39 -4.63 -23.87
CA PHE A 378 -6.55 -5.72 -23.40
C PHE A 378 -7.04 -7.11 -23.82
#